data_cea02657af481714a8ba1f1fa5a74ef2
#
_entry.id   cea02657af481714a8ba1f1fa5a74ef2
#
_cell.length_a   1.000
_cell.length_b   1.000
_cell.length_c   1.000
_cell.angle_alpha   90.00
_cell.angle_beta   90.00
_cell.angle_gamma   90.00
#
_symmetry.space_group_name_H-M   'P 1'
#
loop_
_entity.id
_entity.type
_entity.pdbx_description
1 polymer ?
#
loop_
_entity_poly.entity_id
_entity_poly.type
_entity_poly.pdbx_seq_one_letter_code
_entity_poly.pdbx_strand_id
1 'polypeptide(L)'
;MAKKNYMKELLEQYGRLDMSYRNSFNQGDIVQHFKREITNTVNSPNEYLYKILCIAKHTEKDEYMVVYQALYGQFEIYARPYDMFMSEVDHKKYPEIKQKYRFEKWNGE
;
A
#
# COMPACT_ATOMS: atom_id res chain seq x y z
N MET A 1 13.54 0.62 30.64
CA MET A 1 13.29 1.52 30.19
C MET A 1 13.68 1.86 28.87
N ALA A 2 14.88 2.15 28.59
CA ALA A 2 15.32 2.54 27.29
C ALA A 2 15.05 1.47 26.26
N LYS A 3 15.27 0.23 26.64
CA LYS A 3 15.09 -0.89 25.73
C LYS A 3 13.65 -1.00 25.26
N LYS A 4 12.71 -0.84 26.18
CA LYS A 4 11.30 -0.94 25.86
C LYS A 4 10.87 0.22 24.97
N ASN A 5 11.35 1.44 25.25
CA ASN A 5 11.03 2.59 24.44
C ASN A 5 11.64 2.46 23.05
N TYR A 6 12.85 1.91 23.01
CA TYR A 6 13.53 1.71 21.74
C TYR A 6 12.76 0.78 20.81
N MET A 7 12.23 -0.32 21.36
CA MET A 7 11.42 -1.23 20.56
C MET A 7 10.19 -0.56 20.01
N LYS A 8 9.52 0.25 20.84
CA LYS A 8 8.33 0.95 20.41
C LYS A 8 8.67 1.93 19.30
N GLU A 9 9.78 2.65 19.43
CA GLU A 9 10.20 3.60 18.41
C GLU A 9 10.50 2.90 17.10
N LEU A 10 11.15 1.74 17.16
CA LEU A 10 11.45 1.00 15.95
C LEU A 10 10.19 0.55 15.25
N LEU A 11 9.21 0.06 16.00
CA LEU A 11 7.96 -0.39 15.41
C LEU A 11 7.20 0.78 14.79
N GLU A 12 7.20 1.92 15.45
CA GLU A 12 6.51 3.09 14.92
C GLU A 12 7.21 3.65 13.70
N GLN A 13 8.54 3.67 13.74
CA GLN A 13 9.30 4.27 12.64
C GLN A 13 9.36 3.39 11.41
N TYR A 14 9.53 2.10 11.58
CA TYR A 14 9.76 1.19 10.48
C TYR A 14 8.58 0.31 10.13
N GLY A 15 7.51 0.38 10.91
CA GLY A 15 6.28 -0.34 10.58
C GLY A 15 5.30 0.48 9.76
N ARG A 16 5.69 1.69 9.37
CA ARG A 16 4.79 2.61 8.69
C ARG A 16 5.37 3.06 7.37
N LEU A 17 4.49 3.37 6.44
CA LEU A 17 4.86 4.05 5.22
C LEU A 17 4.66 5.53 5.47
N ASP A 18 5.74 6.21 5.82
CA ASP A 18 5.68 7.61 6.23
C ASP A 18 5.88 8.50 5.02
N MET A 19 4.82 9.18 4.63
CA MET A 19 4.85 10.11 3.51
C MET A 19 4.42 11.47 4.02
N SER A 20 5.38 12.35 4.24
CA SER A 20 5.10 13.66 4.82
C SER A 20 4.17 14.52 3.98
N TYR A 21 4.06 14.24 2.71
CA TYR A 21 3.24 15.02 1.79
C TYR A 21 1.84 14.41 1.58
N ARG A 22 1.52 13.35 2.28
CA ARG A 22 0.18 12.77 2.22
C ARG A 22 0.02 11.84 3.41
N ASN A 23 -1.16 11.23 3.54
CA ASN A 23 -1.43 10.34 4.66
C ASN A 23 -0.47 9.18 4.70
N SER A 24 0.07 8.90 5.86
CA SER A 24 0.92 7.73 6.07
C SER A 24 0.07 6.48 6.04
N PHE A 25 0.67 5.39 5.56
CA PHE A 25 0.05 4.07 5.63
C PHE A 25 0.66 3.32 6.80
N ASN A 26 -0.17 2.53 7.47
CA ASN A 26 0.27 1.69 8.60
C ASN A 26 0.05 0.24 8.26
N GLN A 27 0.74 -0.64 9.00
CA GLN A 27 0.45 -2.06 8.89
C GLN A 27 -1.02 -2.31 9.15
N GLY A 28 -1.62 -3.12 8.31
CA GLY A 28 -3.02 -3.46 8.45
C GLY A 28 -3.97 -2.54 7.73
N ASP A 29 -3.49 -1.43 7.22
CA ASP A 29 -4.36 -0.51 6.47
C ASP A 29 -4.85 -1.19 5.20
N ILE A 30 -6.10 -0.88 4.85
CA ILE A 30 -6.67 -1.33 3.58
C ILE A 30 -6.49 -0.20 2.57
N VAL A 31 -5.97 -0.55 1.41
CA VAL A 31 -5.75 0.42 0.34
C VAL A 31 -6.42 -0.08 -0.93
N GLN A 32 -6.73 0.86 -1.83
CA GLN A 32 -7.29 0.49 -3.12
C GLN A 32 -6.33 0.88 -4.24
N HIS A 33 -6.20 -0.01 -5.21
CA HIS A 33 -5.46 0.27 -6.43
C HIS A 33 -6.35 1.10 -7.34
N PHE A 34 -5.75 1.99 -8.13
CA PHE A 34 -6.54 2.89 -8.98
C PHE A 34 -7.44 2.16 -9.99
N LYS A 35 -7.07 0.96 -10.38
CA LYS A 35 -7.89 0.22 -11.36
C LYS A 35 -9.24 -0.18 -10.80
N ARG A 36 -9.43 -0.07 -9.48
CA ARG A 36 -10.76 -0.30 -8.90
C ARG A 36 -11.79 0.67 -9.47
N GLU A 37 -11.37 1.87 -9.87
CA GLU A 37 -12.30 2.86 -10.44
C GLU A 37 -12.93 2.40 -11.75
N ILE A 38 -12.23 1.57 -12.50
CA ILE A 38 -12.70 1.12 -13.80
C ILE A 38 -13.06 -0.35 -13.80
N THR A 39 -13.29 -0.91 -12.62
CA THR A 39 -13.62 -2.33 -12.46
C THR A 39 -15.03 -2.46 -11.91
N ASN A 40 -15.77 -3.43 -12.44
CA ASN A 40 -17.09 -3.71 -11.93
C ASN A 40 -16.98 -4.47 -10.63
N THR A 41 -17.30 -3.80 -9.52
CA THR A 41 -17.17 -4.39 -8.19
C THR A 41 -18.45 -5.01 -7.68
N VAL A 42 -19.50 -5.06 -8.50
CA VAL A 42 -20.77 -5.67 -8.08
C VAL A 42 -20.59 -7.16 -7.81
N ASN A 43 -19.94 -7.87 -8.75
CA ASN A 43 -19.73 -9.30 -8.59
C ASN A 43 -18.43 -9.62 -7.84
N SER A 44 -17.58 -8.64 -7.65
CA SER A 44 -16.31 -8.83 -6.97
C SER A 44 -16.04 -7.60 -6.11
N PRO A 45 -16.76 -7.48 -4.99
CA PRO A 45 -16.74 -6.23 -4.21
C PRO A 45 -15.39 -5.86 -3.61
N ASN A 46 -14.50 -6.84 -3.44
CA ASN A 46 -13.18 -6.54 -2.88
C ASN A 46 -12.09 -6.41 -3.93
N GLU A 47 -12.45 -6.47 -5.22
CA GLU A 47 -11.42 -6.45 -6.24
C GLU A 47 -10.60 -5.17 -6.16
N TYR A 48 -9.27 -5.32 -6.25
CA TYR A 48 -8.29 -4.25 -6.14
C TYR A 48 -8.23 -3.61 -4.75
N LEU A 49 -8.70 -4.31 -3.72
CA LEU A 49 -8.44 -3.94 -2.34
C LEU A 49 -7.30 -4.79 -1.80
N TYR A 50 -6.43 -4.18 -1.04
CA TYR A 50 -5.24 -4.83 -0.51
C TYR A 50 -5.02 -4.43 0.94
N LYS A 51 -4.39 -5.32 1.70
CA LYS A 51 -4.01 -5.05 3.08
C LYS A 51 -2.50 -4.91 3.14
N ILE A 52 -2.01 -3.84 3.72
CA ILE A 52 -0.57 -3.63 3.88
C ILE A 52 -0.08 -4.52 5.01
N LEU A 53 0.89 -5.38 4.73
CA LEU A 53 1.41 -6.29 5.74
C LEU A 53 2.67 -5.75 6.41
N CYS A 54 3.64 -5.29 5.63
CA CYS A 54 4.88 -4.78 6.22
C CYS A 54 5.75 -4.12 5.15
N ILE A 55 6.85 -3.53 5.60
CA ILE A 55 7.90 -3.05 4.73
C ILE A 55 9.09 -3.99 4.89
N ALA A 56 9.60 -4.50 3.78
CA ALA A 56 10.71 -5.42 3.80
C ALA A 56 11.89 -4.81 3.06
N LYS A 57 13.10 -5.22 3.41
CA LYS A 57 14.30 -4.81 2.70
C LYS A 57 14.62 -5.85 1.66
N HIS A 58 14.87 -5.41 0.42
CA HIS A 58 15.32 -6.32 -0.63
C HIS A 58 16.75 -6.74 -0.30
N THR A 59 17.00 -8.05 -0.30
CA THR A 59 18.31 -8.53 0.17
C THR A 59 19.43 -8.27 -0.82
N GLU A 60 19.11 -8.10 -2.09
CA GLU A 60 20.13 -7.96 -3.12
C GLU A 60 20.20 -6.57 -3.73
N LYS A 61 19.23 -5.73 -3.45
CA LYS A 61 19.20 -4.37 -3.91
C LYS A 61 19.02 -3.45 -2.73
N ASP A 62 19.53 -2.25 -2.84
CA ASP A 62 19.42 -1.29 -1.75
C ASP A 62 18.09 -0.56 -1.88
N GLU A 63 17.00 -1.27 -1.65
CA GLU A 63 15.67 -0.69 -1.73
C GLU A 63 14.72 -1.39 -0.77
N TYR A 64 13.69 -0.67 -0.40
CA TYR A 64 12.63 -1.22 0.44
C TYR A 64 11.46 -1.67 -0.42
N MET A 65 10.75 -2.69 0.08
CA MET A 65 9.59 -3.25 -0.59
C MET A 65 8.38 -3.08 0.30
N VAL A 66 7.23 -2.78 -0.28
CA VAL A 66 5.97 -2.87 0.44
C VAL A 66 5.42 -4.27 0.18
N VAL A 67 5.11 -4.97 1.27
CA VAL A 67 4.52 -6.31 1.20
C VAL A 67 3.04 -6.15 1.52
N TYR A 68 2.19 -6.63 0.63
CA TYR A 68 0.75 -6.42 0.76
C TYR A 68 0.01 -7.63 0.21
N GLN A 69 -1.21 -7.81 0.68
CA GLN A 69 -2.01 -8.98 0.35
C GLN A 69 -3.30 -8.57 -0.33
N ALA A 70 -3.61 -9.22 -1.44
CA ALA A 70 -4.88 -9.02 -2.11
C ALA A 70 -6.02 -9.55 -1.24
N LEU A 71 -7.11 -8.79 -1.16
CA LEU A 71 -8.29 -9.20 -0.41
C LEU A 71 -9.34 -9.78 -1.35
N TYR A 72 -8.90 -10.27 -2.48
CA TYR A 72 -9.76 -10.88 -3.47
C TYR A 72 -8.97 -11.97 -4.21
N GLY A 73 -9.68 -12.73 -5.03
CA GLY A 73 -9.06 -13.80 -5.81
C GLY A 73 -8.48 -14.86 -4.90
N GLN A 74 -7.20 -15.13 -5.06
CA GLN A 74 -6.52 -16.15 -4.29
C GLN A 74 -5.81 -15.61 -3.07
N PHE A 75 -6.06 -14.35 -2.73
CA PHE A 75 -5.47 -13.70 -1.55
C PHE A 75 -3.95 -13.77 -1.56
N GLU A 76 -3.37 -13.56 -2.72
CA GLU A 76 -1.93 -13.66 -2.86
C GLU A 76 -1.22 -12.49 -2.20
N ILE A 77 0.00 -12.75 -1.75
CA ILE A 77 0.83 -11.74 -1.12
C ILE A 77 1.86 -11.29 -2.14
N TYR A 78 1.99 -9.98 -2.29
CA TYR A 78 2.88 -9.37 -3.26
C TYR A 78 3.93 -8.52 -2.56
N ALA A 79 5.02 -8.25 -3.26
CA ALA A 79 6.02 -7.28 -2.84
C ALA A 79 6.29 -6.35 -4.01
N ARG A 80 6.29 -5.05 -3.76
CA ARG A 80 6.52 -4.05 -4.79
C ARG A 80 7.52 -3.03 -4.26
N PRO A 81 8.46 -2.55 -5.07
CA PRO A 81 9.36 -1.51 -4.59
C PRO A 81 8.61 -0.33 -4.01
N TYR A 82 9.13 0.19 -2.90
CA TYR A 82 8.48 1.26 -2.16
C TYR A 82 8.10 2.43 -3.06
N ASP A 83 9.06 2.92 -3.86
CA ASP A 83 8.81 4.10 -4.68
C ASP A 83 7.73 3.83 -5.72
N MET A 84 7.68 2.62 -6.24
CA MET A 84 6.66 2.26 -7.22
C MET A 84 5.29 2.15 -6.55
N PHE A 85 5.24 1.56 -5.36
CA PHE A 85 3.98 1.44 -4.62
C PHE A 85 3.40 2.82 -4.33
N MET A 86 4.26 3.78 -4.00
CA MET A 86 3.84 5.12 -3.61
C MET A 86 3.73 6.09 -4.79
N SER A 87 3.95 5.61 -6.00
CA SER A 87 3.99 6.49 -7.18
C SER A 87 2.60 6.98 -7.58
N GLU A 88 2.58 8.02 -8.38
CA GLU A 88 1.34 8.54 -8.94
C GLU A 88 0.86 7.66 -10.07
N VAL A 89 -0.43 7.72 -10.31
CA VAL A 89 -1.02 7.07 -11.48
C VAL A 89 -0.47 7.72 -12.74
N ASP A 90 -0.20 6.91 -13.76
CA ASP A 90 0.18 7.45 -15.07
C ASP A 90 -1.07 7.96 -15.76
N HIS A 91 -1.35 9.25 -15.57
CA HIS A 91 -2.57 9.85 -16.09
C HIS A 91 -2.52 10.08 -17.60
N LYS A 92 -1.35 9.90 -18.20
CA LYS A 92 -1.28 9.91 -19.68
C LYS A 92 -1.86 8.61 -20.21
N LYS A 93 -1.58 7.50 -19.54
CA LYS A 93 -2.10 6.21 -19.94
C LYS A 93 -3.53 5.99 -19.46
N TYR A 94 -3.87 6.58 -18.31
CA TYR A 94 -5.18 6.42 -17.69
C TYR A 94 -5.80 7.79 -17.41
N PRO A 95 -6.16 8.55 -18.45
CA PRO A 95 -6.63 9.93 -18.22
C PRO A 95 -7.96 10.02 -17.49
N GLU A 96 -8.74 8.95 -17.48
CA GLU A 96 -10.06 8.97 -16.84
C GLU A 96 -9.99 8.67 -15.33
N ILE A 97 -8.84 8.22 -14.83
CA ILE A 97 -8.70 7.87 -13.43
C ILE A 97 -8.63 9.13 -12.58
N LYS A 98 -9.44 9.19 -11.54
CA LYS A 98 -9.48 10.33 -10.64
C LYS A 98 -8.49 10.21 -9.51
N GLN A 99 -8.17 8.99 -9.09
CA GLN A 99 -7.23 8.74 -8.02
C GLN A 99 -5.86 9.25 -8.43
N LYS A 100 -5.18 9.96 -7.53
CA LYS A 100 -3.88 10.56 -7.84
C LYS A 100 -2.76 9.54 -7.76
N TYR A 101 -2.75 8.74 -6.70
CA TYR A 101 -1.68 7.80 -6.44
C TYR A 101 -2.10 6.39 -6.77
N ARG A 102 -1.13 5.55 -7.07
CA ARG A 102 -1.37 4.15 -7.43
C ARG A 102 -2.20 3.44 -6.38
N PHE A 103 -1.90 3.68 -5.12
CA PHE A 103 -2.65 3.13 -4.00
C PHE A 103 -3.04 4.26 -3.06
N GLU A 104 -4.28 4.25 -2.60
CA GLU A 104 -4.77 5.22 -1.63
C GLU A 104 -5.60 4.50 -0.61
N LYS A 105 -5.73 5.07 0.59
CA LYS A 105 -6.51 4.43 1.64
C LYS A 105 -7.94 4.24 1.17
N TRP A 106 -8.45 3.06 1.45
CA TRP A 106 -9.84 2.75 1.16
C TRP A 106 -10.66 3.21 2.36
N ASN A 107 -11.73 3.96 2.09
CA ASN A 107 -12.54 4.56 3.14
C ASN A 107 -13.82 3.81 3.44
N GLY A 108 -13.95 2.59 2.94
CA GLY A 108 -15.06 1.73 3.32
C GLY A 108 -16.34 1.90 2.55
N GLU A 109 -16.29 2.64 1.43
CA GLU A 109 -17.53 2.83 0.70
C GLU A 109 -17.88 1.67 -0.20
#